data_65539d1da7b0657b9d387fde7b96e07c
#
_entry.id   65539d1da7b0657b9d387fde7b96e07c
#
_cell.length_a   1.000
_cell.length_b   1.000
_cell.length_c   1.000
_cell.angle_alpha   90.00
_cell.angle_beta   90.00
_cell.angle_gamma   90.00
#
_symmetry.space_group_name_H-M   'P 1'
#
loop_
_entity.id
_entity.type
_entity.pdbx_description
1 polymer ?
#
loop_
_entity_poly.entity_id
_entity_poly.type
_entity_poly.pdbx_seq_one_letter_code
_entity_poly.pdbx_strand_id
1 'polypeptide(L)'
;MRRCSRVLAAALIVFGLLALPSRSHATSCTTQAEMLAPDRDALASVGGRLAVAIVNQDDGALQSALLPSEANDWDGMREAVERAAPVVKGGQVQLRNLYLLDASNLAATADTQFFCSNASGSLTVTMNMRQLPPGRYAVVLADAVASPLAGQIGLVLAWDPTGATAGWKLAGLTVRQGTFDGHDDVWFWSRARELAKDGQSHPDPWSAWFSYEAARYLSVPVDFISSPNLEKLGQEEAQIKNSPQDAFPYSLQDGDRTWKIEAVRLDASVRQADLAVTYDSTGVSDPAAVHTEATAVLSALLKAQPALRQNFHGMWAIAVKDGKQNPIIELPMGQIP
;
A
#
# COMPACT_ATOMS: atom_id res chain seq x y z
N MET A 1 -83.36 -42.14 9.26
CA MET A 1 -82.43 -41.19 9.83
C MET A 1 -81.05 -41.49 9.28
N ARG A 2 -80.64 -40.82 8.22
CA ARG A 2 -79.31 -41.03 7.59
C ARG A 2 -78.56 -39.67 7.55
N ARG A 3 -77.46 -39.56 8.27
CA ARG A 3 -76.60 -38.39 8.25
C ARG A 3 -75.55 -38.52 7.12
N CYS A 4 -75.57 -37.61 6.18
CA CYS A 4 -74.57 -37.45 5.16
C CYS A 4 -73.39 -36.64 5.74
N SER A 5 -72.16 -37.23 5.82
CA SER A 5 -70.92 -36.52 6.07
C SER A 5 -70.40 -36.05 4.76
N ARG A 6 -70.20 -34.73 4.66
CA ARG A 6 -69.47 -34.13 3.54
C ARG A 6 -67.99 -34.04 3.91
N VAL A 7 -67.12 -34.71 3.13
CA VAL A 7 -65.72 -34.62 3.23
C VAL A 7 -65.24 -33.42 2.37
N LEU A 8 -64.70 -32.38 3.00
CA LEU A 8 -64.01 -31.29 2.31
C LEU A 8 -62.59 -31.72 2.04
N ALA A 9 -62.20 -31.86 0.76
CA ALA A 9 -60.82 -32.03 0.33
C ALA A 9 -60.16 -30.64 0.22
N ALA A 10 -59.24 -30.35 1.14
CA ALA A 10 -58.40 -29.16 1.07
C ALA A 10 -57.20 -29.45 0.13
N ALA A 11 -57.18 -28.82 -1.04
CA ALA A 11 -56.05 -28.84 -1.97
C ALA A 11 -54.96 -27.89 -1.47
N LEU A 12 -53.86 -28.41 -0.93
CA LEU A 12 -52.64 -27.67 -0.62
C LEU A 12 -51.87 -27.40 -1.91
N ILE A 13 -51.96 -26.17 -2.41
CA ILE A 13 -51.08 -25.66 -3.48
C ILE A 13 -49.75 -25.34 -2.85
N VAL A 14 -48.79 -26.24 -3.02
CA VAL A 14 -47.36 -25.97 -2.69
C VAL A 14 -46.81 -25.09 -3.78
N PHE A 15 -46.73 -23.77 -3.51
CA PHE A 15 -45.96 -22.84 -4.34
C PHE A 15 -44.45 -23.12 -4.10
N GLY A 16 -43.87 -23.95 -4.94
CA GLY A 16 -42.43 -24.12 -5.00
C GLY A 16 -41.80 -22.82 -5.49
N LEU A 17 -41.29 -21.99 -4.57
CA LEU A 17 -40.33 -20.93 -4.91
C LEU A 17 -39.09 -21.60 -5.55
N LEU A 18 -39.05 -21.59 -6.87
CA LEU A 18 -37.81 -21.78 -7.61
C LEU A 18 -36.87 -20.64 -7.26
N ALA A 19 -36.07 -20.83 -6.22
CA ALA A 19 -34.89 -20.02 -5.99
C ALA A 19 -33.96 -20.22 -7.21
N LEU A 20 -34.08 -19.35 -8.18
CA LEU A 20 -33.11 -19.25 -9.25
C LEU A 20 -31.75 -19.01 -8.56
N PRO A 21 -30.74 -19.87 -8.79
CA PRO A 21 -29.41 -19.56 -8.26
C PRO A 21 -29.03 -18.22 -8.85
N SER A 22 -28.87 -17.21 -8.01
CA SER A 22 -28.23 -15.95 -8.37
C SER A 22 -26.89 -16.36 -8.95
N ARG A 23 -26.72 -16.22 -10.27
CA ARG A 23 -25.42 -16.42 -10.89
C ARG A 23 -24.50 -15.40 -10.24
N SER A 24 -23.72 -15.84 -9.29
CA SER A 24 -22.56 -15.11 -8.82
C SER A 24 -21.74 -14.84 -10.06
N HIS A 25 -21.77 -13.61 -10.53
CA HIS A 25 -20.92 -13.17 -11.63
C HIS A 25 -19.50 -13.15 -11.09
N ALA A 26 -18.79 -14.26 -11.29
CA ALA A 26 -17.45 -14.42 -10.81
C ALA A 26 -16.53 -13.44 -11.56
N THR A 27 -15.88 -12.57 -10.82
CA THR A 27 -14.73 -11.82 -11.32
C THR A 27 -13.58 -12.80 -11.56
N SER A 28 -12.75 -12.54 -12.56
CA SER A 28 -11.64 -13.42 -12.87
C SER A 28 -10.32 -12.66 -12.96
N CYS A 29 -9.24 -13.35 -12.62
CA CYS A 29 -7.88 -12.86 -12.79
C CYS A 29 -7.07 -13.87 -13.60
N THR A 30 -6.34 -13.37 -14.60
CA THR A 30 -5.42 -14.16 -15.40
C THR A 30 -4.01 -13.65 -15.20
N THR A 31 -3.11 -14.51 -14.76
CA THR A 31 -1.69 -14.17 -14.57
C THR A 31 -0.96 -14.10 -15.91
N GLN A 32 0.19 -13.43 -15.92
CA GLN A 32 1.01 -13.27 -17.11
C GLN A 32 1.31 -14.60 -17.83
N ALA A 33 1.55 -15.67 -17.07
CA ALA A 33 1.89 -16.98 -17.62
C ALA A 33 0.69 -17.66 -18.35
N GLU A 34 -0.53 -17.28 -17.95
CA GLU A 34 -1.77 -17.87 -18.45
C GLU A 34 -2.49 -17.00 -19.49
N MET A 35 -2.01 -15.75 -19.66
CA MET A 35 -2.56 -14.85 -20.67
C MET A 35 -2.31 -15.38 -22.08
N LEU A 36 -3.30 -15.19 -22.94
CA LEU A 36 -3.09 -15.33 -24.39
C LEU A 36 -2.01 -14.35 -24.86
N ALA A 37 -1.17 -14.78 -25.78
CA ALA A 37 -0.06 -13.96 -26.27
C ALA A 37 -0.48 -12.56 -26.74
N PRO A 38 -1.58 -12.36 -27.48
CA PRO A 38 -2.02 -11.01 -27.89
C PRO A 38 -2.33 -10.09 -26.70
N ASP A 39 -3.01 -10.58 -25.67
CA ASP A 39 -3.34 -9.79 -24.48
C ASP A 39 -2.07 -9.45 -23.68
N ARG A 40 -1.21 -10.45 -23.48
CA ARG A 40 0.05 -10.28 -22.76
C ARG A 40 0.96 -9.26 -23.44
N ASP A 41 1.13 -9.37 -24.76
CA ASP A 41 2.02 -8.52 -25.53
C ASP A 41 1.47 -7.08 -25.62
N ALA A 42 0.15 -6.91 -25.72
CA ALA A 42 -0.51 -5.61 -25.66
C ALA A 42 -0.30 -4.94 -24.29
N LEU A 43 -0.52 -5.66 -23.20
CA LEU A 43 -0.32 -5.14 -21.84
C LEU A 43 1.15 -4.82 -21.56
N ALA A 44 2.07 -5.70 -21.97
CA ALA A 44 3.51 -5.45 -21.83
C ALA A 44 3.94 -4.21 -22.61
N SER A 45 3.43 -4.03 -23.83
CA SER A 45 3.73 -2.86 -24.65
C SER A 45 3.21 -1.55 -24.03
N VAL A 46 1.94 -1.52 -23.60
CA VAL A 46 1.34 -0.32 -22.99
C VAL A 46 1.98 -0.03 -21.65
N GLY A 47 2.06 -1.03 -20.77
CA GLY A 47 2.65 -0.88 -19.44
C GLY A 47 4.11 -0.46 -19.49
N GLY A 48 4.89 -1.06 -20.40
CA GLY A 48 6.29 -0.69 -20.59
C GLY A 48 6.46 0.76 -21.06
N ARG A 49 5.65 1.22 -22.03
CA ARG A 49 5.70 2.63 -22.48
C ARG A 49 5.34 3.61 -21.36
N LEU A 50 4.30 3.31 -20.57
CA LEU A 50 3.89 4.17 -19.45
C LEU A 50 4.95 4.20 -18.34
N ALA A 51 5.54 3.06 -17.99
CA ALA A 51 6.63 3.00 -17.03
C ALA A 51 7.86 3.77 -17.51
N VAL A 52 8.19 3.71 -18.80
CA VAL A 52 9.26 4.53 -19.41
C VAL A 52 8.91 6.02 -19.37
N ALA A 53 7.64 6.39 -19.62
CA ALA A 53 7.21 7.79 -19.50
C ALA A 53 7.36 8.31 -18.05
N ILE A 54 7.05 7.50 -17.04
CA ILE A 54 7.27 7.85 -15.62
C ILE A 54 8.75 8.07 -15.33
N VAL A 55 9.61 7.16 -15.75
CA VAL A 55 11.07 7.24 -15.53
C VAL A 55 11.69 8.46 -16.24
N ASN A 56 11.14 8.85 -17.40
CA ASN A 56 11.58 10.01 -18.16
C ASN A 56 10.89 11.32 -17.77
N GLN A 57 9.90 11.28 -16.86
CA GLN A 57 9.07 12.44 -16.48
C GLN A 57 8.32 13.03 -17.69
N ASP A 58 7.81 12.16 -18.59
CA ASP A 58 7.06 12.56 -19.79
C ASP A 58 5.56 12.72 -19.47
N ASP A 59 5.22 13.85 -18.90
CA ASP A 59 3.85 14.23 -18.54
C ASP A 59 2.89 14.17 -19.73
N GLY A 60 3.37 14.57 -20.92
CA GLY A 60 2.54 14.56 -22.13
C GLY A 60 2.13 13.15 -22.54
N ALA A 61 3.05 12.19 -22.48
CA ALA A 61 2.76 10.79 -22.75
C ALA A 61 1.81 10.19 -21.72
N LEU A 62 1.99 10.51 -20.45
CA LEU A 62 1.12 10.02 -19.36
C LEU A 62 -0.29 10.60 -19.49
N GLN A 63 -0.41 11.92 -19.65
CA GLN A 63 -1.70 12.59 -19.78
C GLN A 63 -2.50 12.11 -21.01
N SER A 64 -1.84 11.89 -22.14
CA SER A 64 -2.49 11.39 -23.37
C SER A 64 -2.99 9.94 -23.23
N ALA A 65 -2.44 9.18 -22.28
CA ALA A 65 -2.81 7.80 -22.02
C ALA A 65 -3.90 7.64 -20.95
N LEU A 66 -4.31 8.73 -20.27
CA LEU A 66 -5.32 8.67 -19.21
C LEU A 66 -6.65 8.12 -19.70
N LEU A 67 -7.30 7.37 -18.81
CA LEU A 67 -8.71 7.07 -18.95
C LEU A 67 -9.50 8.39 -18.88
N PRO A 68 -10.45 8.67 -19.77
CA PRO A 68 -11.16 9.96 -19.78
C PRO A 68 -11.84 10.34 -18.46
N SER A 69 -12.31 9.36 -17.69
CA SER A 69 -12.88 9.59 -16.35
C SER A 69 -11.86 10.10 -15.33
N GLU A 70 -10.57 9.80 -15.53
CA GLU A 70 -9.48 10.15 -14.60
C GLU A 70 -8.80 11.49 -14.95
N ALA A 71 -9.29 12.17 -16.00
CA ALA A 71 -8.67 13.44 -16.44
C ALA A 71 -8.67 14.54 -15.36
N ASN A 72 -9.63 14.51 -14.43
CA ASN A 72 -9.69 15.44 -13.30
C ASN A 72 -8.64 15.14 -12.21
N ASP A 73 -8.13 13.92 -12.14
CA ASP A 73 -7.14 13.49 -11.15
C ASP A 73 -5.70 13.62 -11.67
N TRP A 74 -5.52 14.21 -12.85
CA TRP A 74 -4.21 14.37 -13.47
C TRP A 74 -3.19 15.08 -12.58
N ASP A 75 -3.57 16.15 -11.91
CA ASP A 75 -2.65 16.91 -11.04
C ASP A 75 -2.10 16.04 -9.91
N GLY A 76 -2.93 15.20 -9.28
CA GLY A 76 -2.49 14.26 -8.26
C GLY A 76 -1.53 13.19 -8.80
N MET A 77 -1.78 12.66 -9.99
CA MET A 77 -0.89 11.69 -10.64
C MET A 77 0.45 12.34 -11.02
N ARG A 78 0.43 13.54 -11.58
CA ARG A 78 1.62 14.33 -11.92
C ARG A 78 2.48 14.59 -10.69
N GLU A 79 1.89 15.05 -9.60
CA GLU A 79 2.60 15.23 -8.33
C GLU A 79 3.23 13.92 -7.81
N ALA A 80 2.55 12.79 -7.97
CA ALA A 80 3.11 11.49 -7.57
C ALA A 80 4.35 11.13 -8.40
N VAL A 81 4.31 11.39 -9.71
CA VAL A 81 5.47 11.17 -10.62
C VAL A 81 6.61 12.13 -10.28
N GLU A 82 6.33 13.42 -10.06
CA GLU A 82 7.33 14.42 -9.66
C GLU A 82 8.00 14.07 -8.33
N ARG A 83 7.24 13.68 -7.31
CA ARG A 83 7.79 13.24 -6.01
C ARG A 83 8.66 12.00 -6.13
N ALA A 84 8.32 11.10 -7.04
CA ALA A 84 9.08 9.87 -7.28
C ALA A 84 10.31 10.07 -8.17
N ALA A 85 10.45 11.21 -8.85
CA ALA A 85 11.57 11.48 -9.75
C ALA A 85 12.95 11.20 -9.13
N PRO A 86 13.25 11.59 -7.88
CA PRO A 86 14.55 11.30 -7.26
C PRO A 86 14.85 9.81 -7.15
N VAL A 87 13.84 8.96 -7.19
CA VAL A 87 13.96 7.50 -7.05
C VAL A 87 14.13 6.84 -8.42
N VAL A 88 13.27 7.18 -9.39
CA VAL A 88 13.12 6.41 -10.63
C VAL A 88 13.74 7.08 -11.86
N LYS A 89 14.03 8.38 -11.82
CA LYS A 89 14.48 9.13 -12.99
C LYS A 89 15.76 8.55 -13.61
N GLY A 90 15.71 8.29 -14.92
CA GLY A 90 16.81 7.72 -15.67
C GLY A 90 17.03 6.22 -15.47
N GLY A 91 16.20 5.53 -14.69
CA GLY A 91 16.29 4.09 -14.50
C GLY A 91 15.88 3.30 -15.74
N GLN A 92 16.28 2.04 -15.79
CA GLN A 92 15.86 1.09 -16.83
C GLN A 92 14.61 0.37 -16.33
N VAL A 93 13.57 0.36 -17.15
CA VAL A 93 12.30 -0.30 -16.83
C VAL A 93 12.39 -1.80 -17.08
N GLN A 94 12.02 -2.59 -16.09
CA GLN A 94 11.85 -4.04 -16.19
C GLN A 94 10.43 -4.41 -15.74
N LEU A 95 9.63 -4.99 -16.64
CA LEU A 95 8.32 -5.50 -16.29
C LEU A 95 8.46 -6.74 -15.40
N ARG A 96 7.82 -6.72 -14.23
CA ARG A 96 7.87 -7.80 -13.26
C ARG A 96 6.66 -8.73 -13.34
N ASN A 97 5.46 -8.16 -13.28
CA ASN A 97 4.22 -8.92 -13.31
C ASN A 97 3.13 -8.20 -14.11
N LEU A 98 2.32 -8.99 -14.83
CA LEU A 98 1.11 -8.55 -15.51
C LEU A 98 -0.06 -9.37 -14.99
N TYR A 99 -1.16 -8.70 -14.66
CA TYR A 99 -2.41 -9.33 -14.27
C TYR A 99 -3.54 -8.74 -15.12
N LEU A 100 -4.35 -9.60 -15.71
CA LEU A 100 -5.57 -9.22 -16.42
C LEU A 100 -6.77 -9.53 -15.53
N LEU A 101 -7.58 -8.52 -15.22
CA LEU A 101 -8.72 -8.61 -14.33
C LEU A 101 -9.99 -8.40 -15.15
N ASP A 102 -10.95 -9.30 -15.03
CA ASP A 102 -12.25 -9.17 -15.68
C ASP A 102 -13.35 -9.00 -14.62
N ALA A 103 -13.92 -7.81 -14.62
CA ALA A 103 -15.05 -7.37 -13.81
C ALA A 103 -16.26 -6.99 -14.70
N SER A 104 -16.28 -7.36 -15.98
CA SER A 104 -17.34 -7.00 -16.94
C SER A 104 -18.72 -7.51 -16.52
N ASN A 105 -18.75 -8.53 -15.68
CA ASN A 105 -19.98 -9.14 -15.18
C ASN A 105 -20.56 -8.48 -13.92
N LEU A 106 -19.92 -7.46 -13.38
CA LEU A 106 -20.47 -6.70 -12.26
C LEU A 106 -21.74 -5.96 -12.72
N ALA A 107 -22.77 -6.01 -11.90
CA ALA A 107 -24.04 -5.31 -12.19
C ALA A 107 -23.91 -3.78 -12.00
N ALA A 108 -23.01 -3.34 -11.13
CA ALA A 108 -22.73 -1.95 -10.80
C ALA A 108 -21.34 -1.82 -10.18
N THR A 109 -20.87 -0.61 -9.97
CA THR A 109 -19.66 -0.31 -9.20
C THR A 109 -19.71 -0.96 -7.83
N ALA A 110 -18.67 -1.72 -7.46
CA ALA A 110 -18.62 -2.47 -6.20
C ALA A 110 -17.18 -2.69 -5.72
N ASP A 111 -17.04 -2.93 -4.42
CA ASP A 111 -15.80 -3.46 -3.87
C ASP A 111 -15.62 -4.89 -4.37
N THR A 112 -14.46 -5.17 -4.95
CA THR A 112 -14.25 -6.39 -5.73
C THR A 112 -12.92 -7.04 -5.35
N GLN A 113 -12.97 -8.36 -5.18
CA GLN A 113 -11.79 -9.16 -4.90
C GLN A 113 -11.48 -10.08 -6.09
N PHE A 114 -10.20 -10.11 -6.48
CA PHE A 114 -9.68 -11.00 -7.49
C PHE A 114 -8.67 -11.96 -6.89
N PHE A 115 -8.77 -13.23 -7.28
CA PHE A 115 -7.80 -14.27 -6.92
C PHE A 115 -6.99 -14.64 -8.15
N CYS A 116 -5.70 -14.32 -8.12
CA CYS A 116 -4.76 -14.57 -9.21
C CYS A 116 -3.83 -15.71 -8.80
N SER A 117 -4.00 -16.89 -9.37
CA SER A 117 -3.12 -18.03 -9.12
C SER A 117 -2.55 -18.54 -10.44
N ASN A 118 -1.35 -19.08 -10.41
CA ASN A 118 -0.80 -19.80 -11.56
C ASN A 118 -1.42 -21.21 -11.68
N ALA A 119 -1.24 -21.87 -12.82
CA ALA A 119 -1.80 -23.19 -13.09
C ALA A 119 -1.40 -24.26 -12.06
N SER A 120 -0.24 -24.10 -11.41
CA SER A 120 0.21 -25.01 -10.34
C SER A 120 -0.41 -24.69 -8.99
N GLY A 121 -1.10 -23.56 -8.83
CA GLY A 121 -1.64 -23.07 -7.56
C GLY A 121 -0.55 -22.68 -6.55
N SER A 122 0.71 -22.62 -6.96
CA SER A 122 1.85 -22.34 -6.06
C SER A 122 2.01 -20.87 -5.70
N LEU A 123 1.42 -19.97 -6.49
CA LEU A 123 1.44 -18.53 -6.24
C LEU A 123 0.03 -18.00 -6.34
N THR A 124 -0.52 -17.53 -5.23
CA THR A 124 -1.80 -16.85 -5.19
C THR A 124 -1.57 -15.40 -4.80
N VAL A 125 -2.08 -14.49 -5.60
CA VAL A 125 -2.12 -13.06 -5.31
C VAL A 125 -3.58 -12.66 -5.21
N THR A 126 -3.95 -11.99 -4.14
CA THR A 126 -5.29 -11.43 -3.94
C THR A 126 -5.24 -9.93 -4.18
N MET A 127 -6.15 -9.41 -4.97
CA MET A 127 -6.29 -7.97 -5.21
C MET A 127 -7.65 -7.51 -4.74
N ASN A 128 -7.67 -6.51 -3.84
CA ASN A 128 -8.88 -5.91 -3.28
C ASN A 128 -9.07 -4.51 -3.87
N MET A 129 -9.90 -4.40 -4.88
CA MET A 129 -10.18 -3.12 -5.54
C MET A 129 -11.49 -2.53 -5.03
N ARG A 130 -11.44 -1.28 -4.55
CA ARG A 130 -12.60 -0.59 -4.02
C ARG A 130 -13.32 0.16 -5.12
N GLN A 131 -14.65 0.20 -5.03
CA GLN A 131 -15.51 0.98 -5.93
C GLN A 131 -15.17 0.78 -7.41
N LEU A 132 -14.92 -0.49 -7.81
CA LEU A 132 -14.54 -0.84 -9.17
C LEU A 132 -15.78 -0.85 -10.08
N PRO A 133 -15.84 -0.06 -11.15
CA PRO A 133 -16.88 -0.15 -12.16
C PRO A 133 -16.83 -1.48 -12.95
N PRO A 134 -17.94 -1.91 -13.56
CA PRO A 134 -17.91 -3.02 -14.50
C PRO A 134 -16.94 -2.77 -15.66
N GLY A 135 -16.09 -3.74 -15.99
CA GLY A 135 -15.11 -3.57 -17.05
C GLY A 135 -13.95 -4.55 -17.02
N ARG A 136 -13.01 -4.37 -17.94
CA ARG A 136 -11.74 -5.11 -17.97
C ARG A 136 -10.62 -4.19 -17.49
N TYR A 137 -9.77 -4.72 -16.63
CA TYR A 137 -8.66 -3.98 -16.03
C TYR A 137 -7.38 -4.78 -16.15
N ALA A 138 -6.26 -4.11 -15.97
CA ALA A 138 -4.98 -4.79 -15.81
C ALA A 138 -4.14 -4.10 -14.73
N VAL A 139 -3.35 -4.89 -14.02
CA VAL A 139 -2.33 -4.39 -13.11
C VAL A 139 -0.96 -4.75 -13.69
N VAL A 140 -0.12 -3.73 -13.84
CA VAL A 140 1.26 -3.88 -14.32
C VAL A 140 2.20 -3.47 -13.20
N LEU A 141 3.08 -4.37 -12.80
CA LEU A 141 4.16 -4.09 -11.86
C LEU A 141 5.49 -4.06 -12.61
N ALA A 142 6.25 -3.01 -12.42
CA ALA A 142 7.56 -2.84 -13.04
C ALA A 142 8.57 -2.32 -12.02
N ASP A 143 9.83 -2.60 -12.28
CA ASP A 143 10.96 -2.06 -11.52
C ASP A 143 11.73 -1.05 -12.37
N ALA A 144 12.17 0.05 -11.75
CA ALA A 144 13.13 0.97 -12.32
C ALA A 144 14.50 0.63 -11.73
N VAL A 145 15.32 -0.11 -12.49
CA VAL A 145 16.65 -0.54 -12.07
C VAL A 145 17.72 0.41 -12.61
N ALA A 146 18.93 0.35 -12.04
CA ALA A 146 20.06 1.23 -12.42
C ALA A 146 19.74 2.73 -12.34
N SER A 147 18.67 3.10 -11.62
CA SER A 147 18.44 4.47 -11.14
C SER A 147 19.29 4.75 -9.90
N PRO A 148 19.40 6.00 -9.44
CA PRO A 148 20.12 6.30 -8.20
C PRO A 148 19.66 5.48 -7.00
N LEU A 149 18.37 5.10 -7.01
CA LEU A 149 17.76 4.15 -6.08
C LEU A 149 16.91 3.19 -6.89
N ALA A 150 16.82 1.93 -6.46
CA ALA A 150 15.85 1.02 -7.06
C ALA A 150 14.42 1.55 -6.83
N GLY A 151 13.61 1.60 -7.89
CA GLY A 151 12.22 2.07 -7.84
C GLY A 151 11.25 0.98 -8.23
N GLN A 152 10.02 1.09 -7.74
CA GLN A 152 8.91 0.22 -8.10
C GLN A 152 7.77 1.05 -8.67
N ILE A 153 7.17 0.57 -9.75
CA ILE A 153 6.07 1.22 -10.46
C ILE A 153 4.89 0.26 -10.50
N GLY A 154 3.76 0.71 -10.02
CA GLY A 154 2.47 0.03 -10.15
C GLY A 154 1.55 0.82 -11.05
N LEU A 155 0.98 0.19 -12.08
CA LEU A 155 0.00 0.81 -12.98
C LEU A 155 -1.30 0.03 -12.90
N VAL A 156 -2.40 0.76 -12.86
CA VAL A 156 -3.74 0.23 -13.10
C VAL A 156 -4.19 0.73 -14.47
N LEU A 157 -4.50 -0.20 -15.35
CA LEU A 157 -5.02 0.09 -16.68
C LEU A 157 -6.49 -0.33 -16.74
N ALA A 158 -7.30 0.44 -17.45
CA ALA A 158 -8.68 0.08 -17.79
C ALA A 158 -8.82 -0.05 -19.31
N TRP A 159 -9.62 -1.01 -19.76
CA TRP A 159 -9.96 -1.13 -21.17
C TRP A 159 -11.06 -0.13 -21.51
N ASP A 160 -10.75 0.82 -22.38
CA ASP A 160 -11.71 1.75 -22.96
C ASP A 160 -12.17 1.23 -24.33
N PRO A 161 -13.42 0.79 -24.47
CA PRO A 161 -13.95 0.31 -25.73
C PRO A 161 -14.37 1.45 -26.68
N THR A 162 -14.32 2.71 -26.24
CA THR A 162 -14.96 3.83 -26.92
C THR A 162 -14.04 4.49 -27.96
N GLY A 163 -14.63 4.85 -29.10
CA GLY A 163 -14.00 5.66 -30.13
C GLY A 163 -12.93 5.01 -30.98
N ALA A 164 -12.28 5.80 -31.81
CA ALA A 164 -11.21 5.40 -32.72
C ALA A 164 -9.91 4.98 -32.01
N THR A 165 -9.81 5.24 -30.70
CA THR A 165 -8.63 4.94 -29.85
C THR A 165 -8.93 3.89 -28.81
N ALA A 166 -9.88 2.96 -29.10
CA ALA A 166 -10.17 1.85 -28.19
C ALA A 166 -8.88 1.15 -27.78
N GLY A 167 -8.73 0.87 -26.47
CA GLY A 167 -7.51 0.27 -25.97
C GLY A 167 -7.30 0.44 -24.46
N TRP A 168 -6.15 -0.01 -23.99
CA TRP A 168 -5.75 0.13 -22.60
C TRP A 168 -5.38 1.58 -22.29
N LYS A 169 -6.00 2.14 -21.23
CA LYS A 169 -5.81 3.50 -20.74
C LYS A 169 -5.32 3.47 -19.30
N LEU A 170 -4.55 4.47 -18.89
CA LEU A 170 -4.08 4.63 -17.53
C LEU A 170 -5.23 5.07 -16.62
N ALA A 171 -5.57 4.26 -15.63
CA ALA A 171 -6.58 4.53 -14.61
C ALA A 171 -5.99 4.85 -13.23
N GLY A 172 -4.72 4.55 -13.01
CA GLY A 172 -4.02 4.88 -11.77
C GLY A 172 -2.56 4.48 -11.83
N LEU A 173 -1.76 5.15 -11.03
CA LEU A 173 -0.34 4.84 -10.88
C LEU A 173 0.13 5.02 -9.45
N THR A 174 1.15 4.25 -9.09
CA THR A 174 1.90 4.39 -7.86
C THR A 174 3.38 4.23 -8.17
N VAL A 175 4.21 5.07 -7.59
CA VAL A 175 5.65 4.96 -7.71
C VAL A 175 6.25 5.01 -6.32
N ARG A 176 7.08 4.01 -5.99
CA ARG A 176 7.73 3.88 -4.69
C ARG A 176 9.19 3.53 -4.87
N GLN A 177 9.98 3.80 -3.86
CA GLN A 177 11.32 3.25 -3.79
C GLN A 177 11.28 1.74 -3.54
N GLY A 178 12.27 1.03 -4.05
CA GLY A 178 12.43 -0.42 -3.87
C GLY A 178 13.42 -0.77 -2.77
N THR A 179 14.12 0.24 -2.22
CA THR A 179 15.10 0.05 -1.14
C THR A 179 15.09 1.24 -0.18
N PHE A 180 15.44 1.00 1.08
CA PHE A 180 15.86 2.01 2.06
C PHE A 180 17.33 1.77 2.38
N ASP A 181 18.16 2.81 2.29
CA ASP A 181 19.61 2.72 2.56
C ASP A 181 20.31 1.59 1.80
N GLY A 182 19.80 1.27 0.59
CA GLY A 182 20.31 0.18 -0.25
C GLY A 182 19.85 -1.22 0.13
N HIS A 183 18.96 -1.37 1.12
CA HIS A 183 18.39 -2.63 1.57
C HIS A 183 16.96 -2.82 1.04
N ASP A 184 16.64 -4.04 0.59
CA ASP A 184 15.35 -4.44 0.06
C ASP A 184 14.39 -5.00 1.14
N ASP A 185 13.22 -5.42 0.73
CA ASP A 185 12.19 -6.02 1.58
C ASP A 185 12.66 -7.29 2.27
N VAL A 186 13.45 -8.12 1.60
CA VAL A 186 13.96 -9.39 2.15
C VAL A 186 14.95 -9.12 3.28
N TRP A 187 15.82 -8.12 3.11
CA TRP A 187 16.75 -7.70 4.15
C TRP A 187 16.00 -7.20 5.40
N PHE A 188 15.02 -6.28 5.21
CA PHE A 188 14.23 -5.76 6.32
C PHE A 188 13.42 -6.84 7.02
N TRP A 189 12.82 -7.77 6.29
CA TRP A 189 12.11 -8.91 6.89
C TRP A 189 13.03 -9.81 7.71
N SER A 190 14.22 -10.10 7.20
CA SER A 190 15.24 -10.87 7.93
C SER A 190 15.71 -10.13 9.19
N ARG A 191 15.93 -8.81 9.06
CA ARG A 191 16.32 -7.95 10.18
C ARG A 191 15.24 -7.91 11.27
N ALA A 192 13.97 -7.76 10.87
CA ALA A 192 12.84 -7.78 11.79
C ALA A 192 12.80 -9.07 12.64
N ARG A 193 12.98 -10.22 11.98
CA ARG A 193 13.05 -11.53 12.66
C ARG A 193 14.22 -11.64 13.63
N GLU A 194 15.36 -11.08 13.28
CA GLU A 194 16.52 -11.05 14.18
C GLU A 194 16.23 -10.22 15.43
N LEU A 195 15.67 -9.03 15.26
CA LEU A 195 15.33 -8.11 16.36
C LEU A 195 14.21 -8.64 17.26
N ALA A 196 13.28 -9.45 16.69
CA ALA A 196 12.15 -10.05 17.40
C ALA A 196 12.48 -11.33 18.15
N LYS A 197 13.69 -11.94 17.97
CA LYS A 197 14.02 -13.23 18.60
C LYS A 197 13.96 -13.17 20.12
N ASP A 198 13.16 -14.07 20.70
CA ASP A 198 13.18 -14.34 22.13
C ASP A 198 14.57 -14.88 22.54
N GLY A 199 15.11 -14.39 23.64
CA GLY A 199 16.40 -14.84 24.18
C GLY A 199 17.60 -13.95 23.81
N GLN A 200 17.40 -12.86 23.11
CA GLN A 200 18.41 -11.81 23.03
C GLN A 200 18.54 -11.11 24.39
N SER A 201 19.78 -10.71 24.73
CA SER A 201 20.07 -9.97 25.98
C SER A 201 19.29 -8.66 26.04
N HIS A 202 18.89 -8.12 24.88
CA HIS A 202 18.17 -6.87 24.71
C HIS A 202 17.22 -6.98 23.51
N PRO A 203 15.99 -7.51 23.72
CA PRO A 203 14.97 -7.51 22.67
C PRO A 203 14.61 -6.08 22.29
N ASP A 204 14.47 -5.85 20.98
CA ASP A 204 14.11 -4.54 20.43
C ASP A 204 12.79 -4.64 19.63
N PRO A 205 11.65 -4.68 20.33
CA PRO A 205 10.36 -4.85 19.66
C PRO A 205 9.96 -3.65 18.77
N TRP A 206 10.43 -2.45 19.09
CA TRP A 206 10.12 -1.27 18.30
C TRP A 206 10.86 -1.29 16.96
N SER A 207 12.17 -1.55 16.97
CA SER A 207 12.93 -1.69 15.72
C SER A 207 12.48 -2.90 14.90
N ALA A 208 12.10 -4.01 15.55
CA ALA A 208 11.52 -5.15 14.86
C ALA A 208 10.22 -4.77 14.12
N TRP A 209 9.31 -4.11 14.82
CA TRP A 209 8.04 -3.63 14.26
C TRP A 209 8.25 -2.76 13.01
N PHE A 210 9.04 -1.70 13.13
CA PHE A 210 9.29 -0.79 12.01
C PHE A 210 10.08 -1.46 10.87
N SER A 211 10.91 -2.47 11.16
CA SER A 211 11.54 -3.27 10.11
C SER A 211 10.53 -4.14 9.35
N TYR A 212 9.48 -4.66 10.00
CA TYR A 212 8.36 -5.32 9.31
C TYR A 212 7.57 -4.33 8.46
N GLU A 213 7.30 -3.13 8.95
CA GLU A 213 6.65 -2.06 8.18
C GLU A 213 7.47 -1.69 6.92
N ALA A 214 8.80 -1.56 7.05
CA ALA A 214 9.70 -1.32 5.93
C ALA A 214 9.66 -2.46 4.91
N ALA A 215 9.74 -3.71 5.37
CA ALA A 215 9.62 -4.87 4.50
C ALA A 215 8.29 -4.89 3.73
N ARG A 216 7.19 -4.60 4.40
CA ARG A 216 5.86 -4.54 3.78
C ARG A 216 5.78 -3.45 2.71
N TYR A 217 6.26 -2.25 3.03
CA TYR A 217 6.27 -1.13 2.11
C TYR A 217 7.07 -1.42 0.84
N LEU A 218 8.22 -2.07 0.98
CA LEU A 218 9.13 -2.38 -0.13
C LEU A 218 8.71 -3.60 -0.96
N SER A 219 7.84 -4.47 -0.43
CA SER A 219 7.46 -5.73 -1.11
C SER A 219 6.64 -5.52 -2.39
N VAL A 220 5.73 -4.55 -2.39
CA VAL A 220 4.88 -4.25 -3.55
C VAL A 220 4.57 -2.75 -3.64
N PRO A 221 4.49 -2.19 -4.86
CA PRO A 221 4.24 -0.75 -5.05
C PRO A 221 2.78 -0.33 -4.85
N VAL A 222 1.87 -1.25 -4.58
CA VAL A 222 0.42 -0.99 -4.47
C VAL A 222 -0.17 -1.62 -3.22
N ASP A 223 -1.11 -0.92 -2.56
CA ASP A 223 -1.65 -1.36 -1.28
C ASP A 223 -2.81 -2.36 -1.38
N PHE A 224 -3.38 -2.52 -2.57
CA PHE A 224 -4.52 -3.41 -2.80
C PHE A 224 -4.12 -4.86 -3.13
N ILE A 225 -2.82 -5.18 -3.17
CA ILE A 225 -2.29 -6.53 -3.39
C ILE A 225 -1.95 -7.19 -2.07
N SER A 226 -2.39 -8.44 -1.90
CA SER A 226 -1.94 -9.36 -0.85
C SER A 226 -1.38 -10.64 -1.46
N SER A 227 -0.51 -11.31 -0.73
CA SER A 227 0.08 -12.59 -1.08
C SER A 227 0.36 -13.41 0.19
N PRO A 228 0.57 -14.73 0.12
CA PRO A 228 0.95 -15.54 1.27
C PRO A 228 2.18 -15.02 2.02
N ASN A 229 3.14 -14.41 1.31
CA ASN A 229 4.31 -13.81 1.93
C ASN A 229 3.95 -12.54 2.71
N LEU A 230 3.12 -11.65 2.14
CA LEU A 230 2.64 -10.45 2.84
C LEU A 230 1.77 -10.80 4.05
N GLU A 231 0.92 -11.83 3.92
CA GLU A 231 0.12 -12.32 5.03
C GLU A 231 1.00 -12.90 6.15
N LYS A 232 2.01 -13.69 5.78
CA LYS A 232 2.98 -14.23 6.74
C LYS A 232 3.76 -13.12 7.43
N LEU A 233 4.22 -12.12 6.69
CA LEU A 233 4.89 -10.95 7.25
C LEU A 233 4.00 -10.26 8.28
N GLY A 234 2.72 -9.99 7.95
CA GLY A 234 1.76 -9.41 8.88
C GLY A 234 1.47 -10.28 10.11
N GLN A 235 1.44 -11.61 9.95
CA GLN A 235 1.29 -12.54 11.08
C GLN A 235 2.50 -12.51 12.02
N GLU A 236 3.71 -12.49 11.48
CA GLU A 236 4.94 -12.38 12.27
C GLU A 236 5.01 -11.04 13.02
N GLU A 237 4.67 -9.93 12.36
CA GLU A 237 4.59 -8.60 12.97
C GLU A 237 3.58 -8.54 14.11
N ALA A 238 2.38 -9.10 13.92
CA ALA A 238 1.34 -9.15 14.96
C ALA A 238 1.70 -9.98 16.19
N GLN A 239 2.76 -10.80 16.13
CA GLN A 239 3.25 -11.58 17.27
C GLN A 239 4.25 -10.81 18.14
N ILE A 240 4.69 -9.62 17.72
CA ILE A 240 5.64 -8.81 18.49
C ILE A 240 4.95 -8.27 19.75
N LYS A 241 5.43 -8.72 20.90
CA LYS A 241 4.98 -8.23 22.21
C LYS A 241 5.61 -6.86 22.49
N ASN A 242 4.86 -5.97 23.15
CA ASN A 242 5.30 -4.61 23.47
C ASN A 242 5.66 -3.79 22.23
N SER A 243 4.96 -4.04 21.13
CA SER A 243 5.10 -3.29 19.89
C SER A 243 4.67 -1.83 20.07
N PRO A 244 5.09 -0.92 19.19
CA PRO A 244 4.59 0.45 19.19
C PRO A 244 3.07 0.52 19.09
N GLN A 245 2.44 -0.38 18.34
CA GLN A 245 0.99 -0.39 18.13
C GLN A 245 0.20 -0.47 19.44
N ASP A 246 0.69 -1.25 20.41
CA ASP A 246 0.03 -1.45 21.69
C ASP A 246 0.33 -0.29 22.69
N ALA A 247 1.31 0.55 22.38
CA ALA A 247 1.80 1.57 23.28
C ALA A 247 1.08 2.94 23.14
N PHE A 248 0.46 3.22 21.97
CA PHE A 248 -0.11 4.55 21.71
C PHE A 248 -1.55 4.72 22.20
N PRO A 249 -1.90 5.92 22.70
CA PRO A 249 -1.03 7.07 22.96
C PRO A 249 -0.02 6.80 24.07
N TYR A 250 1.25 7.16 23.85
CA TYR A 250 2.36 6.88 24.76
C TYR A 250 2.77 8.14 25.54
N SER A 251 2.82 8.03 26.86
CA SER A 251 3.29 9.13 27.72
C SER A 251 4.80 9.10 27.84
N LEU A 252 5.47 10.05 27.22
CA LEU A 252 6.93 10.18 27.21
C LEU A 252 7.36 11.22 28.25
N GLN A 253 8.22 10.82 29.20
CA GLN A 253 8.71 11.69 30.27
C GLN A 253 10.23 11.88 30.17
N ASP A 254 10.70 13.10 30.30
CA ASP A 254 12.13 13.44 30.45
C ASP A 254 12.29 14.60 31.47
N GLY A 255 12.77 14.27 32.64
CA GLY A 255 12.80 15.19 33.79
C GLY A 255 11.38 15.61 34.21
N ASP A 256 11.15 16.89 34.29
CA ASP A 256 9.85 17.49 34.68
C ASP A 256 8.89 17.66 33.48
N ARG A 257 9.32 17.28 32.26
CA ARG A 257 8.52 17.41 31.05
C ARG A 257 7.85 16.09 30.72
N THR A 258 6.62 16.21 30.28
CA THR A 258 5.84 15.06 29.78
C THR A 258 5.19 15.43 28.44
N TRP A 259 5.35 14.57 27.45
CA TRP A 259 4.68 14.70 26.15
C TRP A 259 3.80 13.49 25.91
N LYS A 260 2.71 13.71 25.21
CA LYS A 260 1.86 12.63 24.70
C LYS A 260 2.24 12.34 23.26
N ILE A 261 2.82 11.18 23.01
CA ILE A 261 3.10 10.70 21.66
C ILE A 261 1.85 10.01 21.15
N GLU A 262 1.28 10.54 20.08
CA GLU A 262 0.05 10.02 19.49
C GLU A 262 0.33 8.85 18.54
N ALA A 263 1.44 8.90 17.82
CA ALA A 263 1.88 7.86 16.93
C ALA A 263 3.38 7.95 16.62
N VAL A 264 3.98 6.81 16.29
CA VAL A 264 5.23 6.73 15.57
C VAL A 264 4.98 5.82 14.37
N ARG A 265 5.41 6.24 13.20
CA ARG A 265 5.20 5.51 11.93
C ARG A 265 6.48 5.53 11.12
N LEU A 266 6.67 4.50 10.29
CA LEU A 266 7.70 4.54 9.27
C LEU A 266 7.37 5.67 8.27
N ASP A 267 8.32 6.56 8.03
CA ASP A 267 8.26 7.53 6.94
C ASP A 267 9.05 7.01 5.74
N ALA A 268 8.34 6.90 4.62
CA ALA A 268 8.88 6.40 3.37
C ALA A 268 9.00 7.50 2.31
N SER A 269 8.86 8.78 2.69
CA SER A 269 8.86 9.92 1.76
C SER A 269 10.27 10.29 1.28
N VAL A 270 11.29 9.97 2.05
CA VAL A 270 12.70 10.16 1.72
C VAL A 270 13.39 8.82 1.48
N ARG A 271 14.55 8.86 0.83
CA ARG A 271 15.33 7.71 0.37
C ARG A 271 15.77 6.73 1.47
N GLN A 272 15.54 7.09 2.72
CA GLN A 272 16.04 6.42 3.91
C GLN A 272 14.87 6.00 4.79
N ALA A 273 15.09 5.02 5.65
CA ALA A 273 14.10 4.60 6.62
C ALA A 273 14.09 5.57 7.80
N ASP A 274 13.16 6.51 7.79
CA ASP A 274 12.94 7.47 8.87
C ASP A 274 11.68 7.12 9.66
N LEU A 275 11.56 7.69 10.87
CA LEU A 275 10.39 7.54 11.72
C LEU A 275 9.67 8.88 11.90
N ALA A 276 8.39 8.93 11.62
CA ALA A 276 7.54 10.09 11.85
C ALA A 276 6.88 10.01 13.23
N VAL A 277 7.23 10.92 14.14
CA VAL A 277 6.74 11.00 15.52
C VAL A 277 5.71 12.10 15.61
N THR A 278 4.45 11.74 15.81
CA THR A 278 3.36 12.70 16.06
C THR A 278 3.14 12.86 17.55
N TYR A 279 3.17 14.09 18.05
CA TYR A 279 3.03 14.39 19.47
C TYR A 279 2.17 15.61 19.75
N ASP A 280 1.54 15.64 20.93
CA ASP A 280 0.81 16.78 21.45
C ASP A 280 1.80 17.89 21.83
N SER A 281 1.73 19.03 21.13
CA SER A 281 2.62 20.18 21.34
C SER A 281 2.09 21.08 22.45
N THR A 282 3.00 21.73 23.16
CA THR A 282 2.66 22.81 24.13
C THR A 282 2.05 24.04 23.46
N GLY A 283 2.06 24.08 22.11
CA GLY A 283 1.45 25.16 21.32
C GLY A 283 2.36 26.36 21.12
N VAL A 284 3.67 26.17 21.20
CA VAL A 284 4.64 27.19 20.78
C VAL A 284 4.52 27.44 19.27
N SER A 285 4.58 28.70 18.87
CA SER A 285 4.46 29.14 17.49
C SER A 285 5.75 29.76 16.94
N ASP A 286 6.66 30.15 17.82
CA ASP A 286 7.98 30.63 17.42
C ASP A 286 8.83 29.49 16.83
N PRO A 287 9.38 29.62 15.61
CA PRO A 287 10.12 28.55 14.94
C PRO A 287 11.29 27.98 15.77
N ALA A 288 12.01 28.82 16.51
CA ALA A 288 13.12 28.36 17.34
C ALA A 288 12.63 27.56 18.55
N ALA A 289 11.52 27.97 19.16
CA ALA A 289 10.89 27.26 20.26
C ALA A 289 10.28 25.92 19.79
N VAL A 290 9.66 25.88 18.60
CA VAL A 290 9.16 24.64 17.98
C VAL A 290 10.30 23.66 17.73
N HIS A 291 11.43 24.14 17.16
CA HIS A 291 12.60 23.29 16.94
C HIS A 291 13.18 22.75 18.25
N THR A 292 13.21 23.59 19.30
CA THR A 292 13.70 23.18 20.64
C THR A 292 12.80 22.13 21.27
N GLU A 293 11.47 22.31 21.18
CA GLU A 293 10.49 21.33 21.68
C GLU A 293 10.61 20.00 20.91
N ALA A 294 10.62 20.04 19.57
CA ALA A 294 10.77 18.87 18.71
C ALA A 294 12.04 18.07 19.04
N THR A 295 13.19 18.76 19.14
CA THR A 295 14.47 18.14 19.49
C THR A 295 14.39 17.46 20.86
N ALA A 296 13.76 18.10 21.85
CA ALA A 296 13.60 17.53 23.19
C ALA A 296 12.71 16.27 23.18
N VAL A 297 11.60 16.28 22.43
CA VAL A 297 10.73 15.10 22.26
C VAL A 297 11.47 13.93 21.62
N LEU A 298 12.18 14.18 20.50
CA LEU A 298 12.93 13.13 19.80
C LEU A 298 14.07 12.59 20.66
N SER A 299 14.80 13.45 21.39
CA SER A 299 15.84 13.04 22.33
C SER A 299 15.27 12.15 23.45
N ALA A 300 14.14 12.55 24.06
CA ALA A 300 13.48 11.77 25.08
C ALA A 300 13.03 10.39 24.56
N LEU A 301 12.48 10.34 23.34
CA LEU A 301 12.07 9.07 22.71
C LEU A 301 13.28 8.16 22.49
N LEU A 302 14.41 8.69 22.01
CA LEU A 302 15.62 7.90 21.83
C LEU A 302 16.29 7.47 23.15
N LYS A 303 16.09 8.21 24.25
CA LYS A 303 16.48 7.73 25.59
C LYS A 303 15.63 6.55 26.04
N ALA A 304 14.32 6.59 25.75
CA ALA A 304 13.41 5.49 26.07
C ALA A 304 13.57 4.27 25.14
N GLN A 305 13.92 4.51 23.88
CA GLN A 305 14.06 3.49 22.82
C GLN A 305 15.40 3.65 22.10
N PRO A 306 16.55 3.39 22.76
CA PRO A 306 17.87 3.75 22.23
C PRO A 306 18.27 2.93 20.98
N ALA A 307 17.72 1.74 20.80
CA ALA A 307 18.01 0.90 19.66
C ALA A 307 17.50 1.47 18.31
N LEU A 308 16.49 2.35 18.33
CA LEU A 308 16.02 3.05 17.13
C LEU A 308 17.15 3.83 16.44
N ARG A 309 18.08 4.38 17.22
CA ARG A 309 19.21 5.16 16.72
C ARG A 309 20.12 4.35 15.78
N GLN A 310 20.19 3.04 15.95
CA GLN A 310 21.06 2.16 15.16
C GLN A 310 20.36 1.55 13.95
N ASN A 311 19.03 1.59 13.94
CA ASN A 311 18.23 0.89 12.94
C ASN A 311 17.54 1.81 11.93
N PHE A 312 17.52 3.14 12.19
CA PHE A 312 16.87 4.13 11.33
C PHE A 312 17.78 5.32 11.10
N HIS A 313 17.58 6.02 9.96
CA HIS A 313 18.43 7.14 9.56
C HIS A 313 18.10 8.43 10.31
N GLY A 314 16.81 8.75 10.46
CA GLY A 314 16.36 9.99 11.04
C GLY A 314 14.96 9.92 11.67
N MET A 315 14.53 11.04 12.23
CA MET A 315 13.19 11.20 12.78
C MET A 315 12.57 12.52 12.34
N TRP A 316 11.28 12.46 12.03
CA TRP A 316 10.42 13.61 11.81
C TRP A 316 9.61 13.88 13.06
N ALA A 317 9.62 15.10 13.56
CA ALA A 317 8.76 15.56 14.64
C ALA A 317 7.55 16.28 14.03
N ILE A 318 6.35 15.75 14.24
CA ILE A 318 5.08 16.30 13.80
C ILE A 318 4.33 16.79 15.02
N ALA A 319 4.43 18.09 15.29
CA ALA A 319 3.72 18.73 16.40
C ALA A 319 2.24 18.91 16.05
N VAL A 320 1.34 18.50 16.93
CA VAL A 320 -0.10 18.71 16.79
C VAL A 320 -0.61 19.53 17.96
N LYS A 321 -1.41 20.56 17.66
CA LYS A 321 -2.10 21.38 18.65
C LYS A 321 -3.53 21.63 18.21
N ASP A 322 -4.50 21.26 19.06
CA ASP A 322 -5.94 21.44 18.79
C ASP A 322 -6.35 20.89 17.41
N GLY A 323 -5.81 19.72 17.02
CA GLY A 323 -6.06 19.06 15.75
C GLY A 323 -5.37 19.69 14.54
N LYS A 324 -4.56 20.74 14.72
CA LYS A 324 -3.77 21.35 13.65
C LYS A 324 -2.32 20.90 13.74
N GLN A 325 -1.78 20.49 12.59
CA GLN A 325 -0.36 20.21 12.49
C GLN A 325 0.42 21.52 12.41
N ASN A 326 1.47 21.61 13.21
CA ASN A 326 2.48 22.67 13.15
C ASN A 326 3.63 22.24 12.20
N PRO A 327 4.63 23.10 11.95
CA PRO A 327 5.76 22.77 11.10
C PRO A 327 6.38 21.42 11.46
N ILE A 328 6.69 20.64 10.43
CA ILE A 328 7.36 19.35 10.54
C ILE A 328 8.87 19.62 10.55
N ILE A 329 9.59 18.99 11.47
CA ILE A 329 11.05 19.10 11.60
C ILE A 329 11.65 17.73 11.44
N GLU A 330 12.54 17.58 10.47
CA GLU A 330 13.37 16.39 10.29
C GLU A 330 14.74 16.57 10.96
N LEU A 331 15.19 15.55 11.69
CA LEU A 331 16.52 15.48 12.28
C LEU A 331 17.14 14.10 12.00
N PRO A 332 18.30 14.05 11.34
CA PRO A 332 19.11 12.83 11.26
C PRO A 332 19.43 12.32 12.67
N MET A 333 19.49 10.99 12.86
CA MET A 333 19.75 10.37 14.19
C MET A 333 21.00 10.93 14.88
N GLY A 334 22.05 11.23 14.10
CA GLY A 334 23.31 11.81 14.62
C GLY A 334 23.19 13.26 15.14
N GLN A 335 22.11 13.97 14.78
CA GLN A 335 21.85 15.35 15.24
C GLN A 335 20.88 15.42 16.42
N ILE A 336 20.24 14.33 16.78
CA ILE A 336 19.38 14.26 17.97
C ILE A 336 20.28 13.96 19.18
N PRO A 337 20.29 14.80 20.22
CA PRO A 337 21.12 14.66 21.41
C PRO A 337 20.96 13.33 22.16
#